data_b76ff0662e1c336be6ffd31c07189cbb
#
_entry.id   b76ff0662e1c336be6ffd31c07189cbb
#
_cell.length_a   1.000
_cell.length_b   1.000
_cell.length_c   1.000
_cell.angle_alpha   90.00
_cell.angle_beta   90.00
_cell.angle_gamma   90.00
#
_symmetry.space_group_name_H-M   'P 1'
#
loop_
_entity.id
_entity.type
_entity.pdbx_description
1 polymer ?
#
loop_
_entity_poly.entity_id
_entity_poly.type
_entity_poly.pdbx_seq_one_letter_code
_entity_poly.pdbx_strand_id
1 'polypeptide(L)'
;MRLGMEKRQGHLPNGSIKIGAVARHFGISVDLLRLYEREGLLMPIKSARGTRYYTEHDYPWIATILRLVREARLNLAGIRHLLAALPCWQTRNCGFESKKGCPVISDESRPCWSNRATCPVISAHDCYFCPVYRSAPHCEHFNALLVPPATPSAALTAAD
;
A
#
# COMPACT_ATOMS: atom_id res chain seq x y z
N MET A 1 25.12 -19.30 -5.14
CA MET A 1 24.09 -19.98 -4.32
C MET A 1 22.74 -19.34 -4.60
N ARG A 2 21.87 -20.03 -5.31
CA ARG A 2 20.49 -19.60 -5.57
C ARG A 2 19.67 -19.98 -4.36
N LEU A 3 19.33 -19.02 -3.53
CA LEU A 3 18.32 -19.19 -2.47
C LEU A 3 16.98 -19.44 -3.15
N GLY A 4 16.44 -20.64 -2.96
CA GLY A 4 15.17 -21.06 -3.50
C GLY A 4 14.04 -20.16 -3.03
N MET A 5 13.50 -19.36 -3.93
CA MET A 5 12.23 -18.65 -3.75
C MET A 5 11.10 -19.67 -3.87
N GLU A 6 10.79 -20.29 -2.75
CA GLU A 6 9.58 -21.09 -2.65
C GLU A 6 8.39 -20.16 -2.86
N LYS A 7 7.67 -20.40 -3.95
CA LYS A 7 6.38 -19.74 -4.25
C LYS A 7 5.40 -20.12 -3.16
N ARG A 8 5.26 -19.27 -2.15
CA ARG A 8 4.18 -19.37 -1.16
C ARG A 8 2.85 -18.99 -1.81
N GLN A 9 2.43 -19.79 -2.79
CA GLN A 9 1.10 -19.69 -3.38
C GLN A 9 0.10 -20.35 -2.45
N GLY A 10 -0.86 -19.57 -1.95
CA GLY A 10 -2.08 -20.10 -1.38
C GLY A 10 -2.24 -20.06 0.14
N HIS A 11 -1.23 -19.65 0.91
CA HIS A 11 -1.42 -19.51 2.35
C HIS A 11 -2.10 -18.17 2.66
N LEU A 12 -3.37 -18.23 3.07
CA LEU A 12 -4.10 -17.07 3.56
C LEU A 12 -3.63 -16.77 4.99
N PRO A 13 -3.29 -15.52 5.33
CA PRO A 13 -2.96 -15.14 6.68
C PRO A 13 -4.13 -15.39 7.64
N ASN A 14 -3.83 -15.62 8.92
CA ASN A 14 -4.85 -15.70 9.95
C ASN A 14 -5.69 -14.41 9.95
N GLY A 15 -7.00 -14.54 10.19
CA GLY A 15 -7.90 -13.39 10.14
C GLY A 15 -8.30 -12.95 8.72
N SER A 16 -8.08 -13.79 7.70
CA SER A 16 -8.52 -13.51 6.33
C SER A 16 -10.05 -13.46 6.21
N ILE A 17 -10.57 -12.35 5.73
CA ILE A 17 -11.99 -12.04 5.60
C ILE A 17 -12.38 -12.03 4.12
N LYS A 18 -13.39 -12.80 3.73
CA LYS A 18 -13.90 -12.82 2.35
C LYS A 18 -14.45 -11.46 1.94
N ILE A 19 -14.26 -11.07 0.67
CA ILE A 19 -14.74 -9.80 0.10
C ILE A 19 -16.21 -9.51 0.40
N GLY A 20 -17.08 -10.52 0.38
CA GLY A 20 -18.51 -10.33 0.69
C GLY A 20 -18.78 -9.93 2.16
N ALA A 21 -17.97 -10.39 3.11
CA ALA A 21 -18.07 -9.99 4.50
C ALA A 21 -17.55 -8.56 4.71
N VAL A 22 -16.47 -8.18 4.03
CA VAL A 22 -15.94 -6.81 4.01
C VAL A 22 -16.97 -5.84 3.43
N ALA A 23 -17.59 -6.20 2.30
CA ALA A 23 -18.63 -5.39 1.67
C ALA A 23 -19.82 -5.13 2.61
N ARG A 24 -20.29 -6.17 3.32
CA ARG A 24 -21.36 -6.01 4.32
C ARG A 24 -20.95 -5.12 5.49
N HIS A 25 -19.72 -5.27 5.98
CA HIS A 25 -19.20 -4.45 7.10
C HIS A 25 -19.23 -2.95 6.78
N PHE A 26 -18.87 -2.57 5.55
CA PHE A 26 -18.84 -1.17 5.12
C PHE A 26 -20.14 -0.70 4.47
N GLY A 27 -21.16 -1.55 4.33
CA GLY A 27 -22.43 -1.20 3.68
C GLY A 27 -22.25 -0.82 2.20
N ILE A 28 -21.34 -1.49 1.50
CA ILE A 28 -21.02 -1.26 0.08
C ILE A 28 -21.17 -2.55 -0.74
N SER A 29 -21.21 -2.41 -2.06
CA SER A 29 -21.26 -3.56 -2.95
C SER A 29 -19.89 -4.23 -3.11
N VAL A 30 -19.89 -5.53 -3.37
CA VAL A 30 -18.69 -6.28 -3.76
C VAL A 30 -18.06 -5.69 -5.02
N ASP A 31 -18.88 -5.19 -5.95
CA ASP A 31 -18.39 -4.62 -7.21
C ASP A 31 -17.66 -3.30 -7.00
N LEU A 32 -18.03 -2.51 -5.98
CA LEU A 32 -17.28 -1.31 -5.60
C LEU A 32 -15.89 -1.67 -5.07
N LEU A 33 -15.76 -2.70 -4.25
CA LEU A 33 -14.43 -3.18 -3.80
C LEU A 33 -13.59 -3.70 -4.97
N ARG A 34 -14.21 -4.40 -5.93
CA ARG A 34 -13.55 -4.83 -7.16
C ARG A 34 -13.12 -3.66 -8.05
N LEU A 35 -13.92 -2.58 -8.08
CA LEU A 35 -13.54 -1.34 -8.77
C LEU A 35 -12.31 -0.74 -8.12
N TYR A 36 -12.26 -0.62 -6.79
CA TYR A 36 -11.07 -0.12 -6.09
C TYR A 36 -9.82 -0.98 -6.32
N GLU A 37 -9.97 -2.30 -6.46
CA GLU A 37 -8.87 -3.19 -6.87
C GLU A 37 -8.40 -2.87 -8.29
N ARG A 38 -9.32 -2.77 -9.27
CA ARG A 38 -8.98 -2.45 -10.67
C ARG A 38 -8.29 -1.09 -10.80
N GLU A 39 -8.73 -0.13 -10.01
CA GLU A 39 -8.15 1.21 -9.98
C GLU A 39 -6.81 1.26 -9.22
N GLY A 40 -6.34 0.15 -8.67
CA GLY A 40 -5.07 0.07 -7.95
C GLY A 40 -5.11 0.71 -6.56
N LEU A 41 -6.30 0.98 -6.01
CA LEU A 41 -6.44 1.52 -4.66
C LEU A 41 -6.32 0.43 -3.59
N LEU A 42 -6.86 -0.76 -3.86
CA LEU A 42 -6.84 -1.90 -2.95
C LEU A 42 -6.09 -3.09 -3.55
N MET A 43 -5.42 -3.84 -2.69
CA MET A 43 -4.77 -5.10 -3.03
C MET A 43 -5.35 -6.24 -2.20
N PRO A 44 -6.29 -7.05 -2.73
CA PRO A 44 -6.73 -8.25 -2.04
C PRO A 44 -5.67 -9.35 -2.08
N ILE A 45 -5.70 -10.21 -1.07
CA ILE A 45 -5.04 -11.50 -1.12
C ILE A 45 -5.94 -12.45 -1.91
N LYS A 46 -5.39 -13.18 -2.86
CA LYS A 46 -6.14 -14.14 -3.69
C LYS A 46 -5.77 -15.56 -3.29
N SER A 47 -6.79 -16.37 -3.00
CA SER A 47 -6.59 -17.82 -2.87
C SER A 47 -6.21 -18.45 -4.22
N ALA A 48 -5.80 -19.71 -4.20
CA ALA A 48 -5.50 -20.48 -5.42
C ALA A 48 -6.69 -20.53 -6.40
N ARG A 49 -7.93 -20.46 -5.89
CA ARG A 49 -9.16 -20.40 -6.68
C ARG A 49 -9.57 -18.99 -7.11
N GLY A 50 -8.73 -17.97 -6.86
CA GLY A 50 -9.01 -16.58 -7.23
C GLY A 50 -9.98 -15.84 -6.31
N THR A 51 -10.42 -16.45 -5.19
CA THR A 51 -11.27 -15.78 -4.20
C THR A 51 -10.47 -14.69 -3.50
N ARG A 52 -11.08 -13.50 -3.36
CA ARG A 52 -10.49 -12.33 -2.75
C ARG A 52 -10.72 -12.30 -1.24
N TYR A 53 -9.64 -12.06 -0.52
CA TYR A 53 -9.62 -11.89 0.93
C TYR A 53 -8.93 -10.59 1.30
N TYR A 54 -9.35 -10.05 2.41
CA TYR A 54 -8.77 -8.88 3.09
C TYR A 54 -8.50 -9.26 4.54
N THR A 55 -7.85 -8.38 5.28
CA THR A 55 -7.69 -8.49 6.73
C THR A 55 -8.23 -7.23 7.40
N GLU A 56 -8.37 -7.25 8.71
CA GLU A 56 -8.76 -6.05 9.48
C GLU A 56 -7.78 -4.88 9.27
N HIS A 57 -6.54 -5.15 8.91
CA HIS A 57 -5.55 -4.13 8.55
C HIS A 57 -5.91 -3.32 7.29
N ASP A 58 -6.82 -3.81 6.46
CA ASP A 58 -7.31 -3.10 5.28
C ASP A 58 -8.48 -2.15 5.59
N TYR A 59 -9.12 -2.34 6.75
CA TYR A 59 -10.31 -1.57 7.12
C TYR A 59 -10.06 -0.06 7.23
N PRO A 60 -8.99 0.43 7.89
CA PRO A 60 -8.67 1.85 7.91
C PRO A 60 -8.52 2.44 6.52
N TRP A 61 -7.92 1.69 5.59
CA TRP A 61 -7.74 2.16 4.22
C TRP A 61 -9.06 2.19 3.43
N ILE A 62 -9.90 1.16 3.55
CA ILE A 62 -11.23 1.16 2.93
C ILE A 62 -12.06 2.32 3.46
N ALA A 63 -12.06 2.56 4.77
CA ALA A 63 -12.76 3.69 5.39
C ALA A 63 -12.24 5.03 4.85
N THR A 64 -10.92 5.20 4.71
CA THR A 64 -10.31 6.42 4.15
C THR A 64 -10.74 6.63 2.70
N ILE A 65 -10.72 5.60 1.85
CA ILE A 65 -11.21 5.73 0.45
C ILE A 65 -12.66 6.20 0.43
N LEU A 66 -13.53 5.59 1.24
CA LEU A 66 -14.94 5.96 1.29
C LEU A 66 -15.12 7.41 1.72
N ARG A 67 -14.35 7.87 2.71
CA ARG A 67 -14.38 9.26 3.18
C ARG A 67 -13.85 10.22 2.12
N LEU A 68 -12.73 9.92 1.47
CA LEU A 68 -12.16 10.73 0.38
C LEU A 68 -13.16 10.93 -0.77
N VAL A 69 -13.88 9.87 -1.13
CA VAL A 69 -14.89 9.95 -2.19
C VAL A 69 -16.12 10.73 -1.74
N ARG A 70 -16.64 10.46 -0.54
CA ARG A 70 -17.93 10.99 -0.09
C ARG A 70 -17.85 12.42 0.46
N GLU A 71 -16.83 12.70 1.26
CA GLU A 71 -16.66 13.96 1.99
C GLU A 71 -15.72 14.91 1.28
N ALA A 72 -14.51 14.45 0.90
CA ALA A 72 -13.54 15.27 0.18
C ALA A 72 -13.84 15.39 -1.32
N ARG A 73 -14.87 14.68 -1.83
CA ARG A 73 -15.31 14.73 -3.23
C ARG A 73 -14.20 14.39 -4.23
N LEU A 74 -13.22 13.61 -3.83
CA LEU A 74 -12.17 13.14 -4.73
C LEU A 74 -12.68 12.01 -5.61
N ASN A 75 -12.34 12.07 -6.90
CA ASN A 75 -12.52 10.93 -7.77
C ASN A 75 -11.38 9.91 -7.59
N LEU A 76 -11.54 8.70 -8.14
CA LEU A 76 -10.56 7.63 -7.97
C LEU A 76 -9.19 7.98 -8.58
N ALA A 77 -9.17 8.79 -9.64
CA ALA A 77 -7.92 9.28 -10.24
C ALA A 77 -7.17 10.21 -9.27
N GLY A 78 -7.87 11.13 -8.61
CA GLY A 78 -7.28 11.99 -7.58
C GLY A 78 -6.70 11.19 -6.42
N ILE A 79 -7.41 10.16 -5.96
CA ILE A 79 -6.90 9.27 -4.90
C ILE A 79 -5.65 8.53 -5.39
N ARG A 80 -5.60 8.05 -6.64
CA ARG A 80 -4.38 7.43 -7.20
C ARG A 80 -3.20 8.38 -7.19
N HIS A 81 -3.40 9.65 -7.55
CA HIS A 81 -2.34 10.66 -7.49
C HIS A 81 -1.83 10.89 -6.08
N LEU A 82 -2.72 10.95 -5.08
CA LEU A 82 -2.30 11.02 -3.67
C LEU A 82 -1.44 9.83 -3.28
N LEU A 83 -1.84 8.62 -3.65
CA LEU A 83 -1.06 7.40 -3.38
C LEU A 83 0.27 7.37 -4.12
N ALA A 84 0.30 7.86 -5.36
CA ALA A 84 1.53 7.96 -6.15
C ALA A 84 2.54 8.94 -5.53
N ALA A 85 2.06 9.91 -4.75
CA ALA A 85 2.92 10.87 -4.06
C ALA A 85 3.58 10.29 -2.79
N LEU A 86 3.13 9.12 -2.28
CA LEU A 86 3.75 8.51 -1.10
C LEU A 86 5.27 8.33 -1.29
N PRO A 87 6.09 8.68 -0.26
CA PRO A 87 7.54 8.63 -0.34
C PRO A 87 8.06 7.20 -0.18
N CYS A 88 7.80 6.35 -1.18
CA CYS A 88 8.13 4.92 -1.12
C CYS A 88 9.63 4.67 -0.92
N TRP A 89 10.49 5.53 -1.46
CA TRP A 89 11.96 5.45 -1.30
C TRP A 89 12.42 5.76 0.14
N GLN A 90 11.67 6.57 0.90
CA GLN A 90 11.95 6.85 2.31
C GLN A 90 11.34 5.80 3.24
N THR A 91 10.12 5.37 2.93
CA THR A 91 9.38 4.39 3.74
C THR A 91 9.99 2.99 3.65
N ARG A 92 10.52 2.65 2.47
CA ARG A 92 11.21 1.39 2.23
C ARG A 92 12.55 1.69 1.55
N ASN A 93 13.63 1.30 2.18
CA ASN A 93 14.97 1.42 1.61
C ASN A 93 15.15 0.44 0.43
N CYS A 94 14.70 0.86 -0.74
CA CYS A 94 14.78 0.06 -1.98
C CYS A 94 16.10 0.29 -2.73
N GLY A 95 17.04 1.09 -2.19
CA GLY A 95 18.27 1.47 -2.88
C GLY A 95 18.08 2.55 -3.96
N PHE A 96 16.88 3.13 -4.08
CA PHE A 96 16.61 4.27 -4.95
C PHE A 96 16.45 5.55 -4.11
N GLU A 97 17.19 6.60 -4.46
CA GLU A 97 17.16 7.89 -3.74
C GLU A 97 15.90 8.72 -4.08
N SER A 98 15.26 8.40 -5.21
CA SER A 98 14.05 9.07 -5.68
C SER A 98 13.22 8.17 -6.58
N LYS A 99 11.99 8.58 -6.87
CA LYS A 99 11.13 7.88 -7.86
C LYS A 99 11.76 7.75 -9.24
N LYS A 100 12.56 8.73 -9.68
CA LYS A 100 13.15 8.77 -11.03
C LYS A 100 14.06 7.59 -11.34
N GLY A 101 14.68 6.98 -10.34
CA GLY A 101 15.53 5.81 -10.52
C GLY A 101 14.78 4.48 -10.48
N CYS A 102 13.51 4.46 -10.10
CA CYS A 102 12.75 3.22 -9.90
C CYS A 102 12.12 2.73 -11.20
N PRO A 103 12.46 1.52 -11.67
CA PRO A 103 11.92 0.97 -12.92
C PRO A 103 10.42 0.62 -12.85
N VAL A 104 9.85 0.56 -11.65
CA VAL A 104 8.43 0.24 -11.44
C VAL A 104 7.54 1.46 -11.63
N ILE A 105 8.08 2.65 -11.40
CA ILE A 105 7.33 3.91 -11.48
C ILE A 105 7.57 4.53 -12.87
N SER A 106 7.00 3.90 -13.88
CA SER A 106 6.93 4.46 -15.22
C SER A 106 5.82 5.50 -15.38
N ASP A 107 4.83 5.48 -14.48
CA ASP A 107 3.68 6.38 -14.46
C ASP A 107 3.58 7.02 -13.07
N GLU A 108 3.92 8.31 -12.98
CA GLU A 108 3.89 9.07 -11.74
C GLU A 108 2.45 9.30 -11.20
N SER A 109 1.44 8.96 -11.98
CA SER A 109 0.03 9.05 -11.58
C SER A 109 -0.47 7.81 -10.82
N ARG A 110 0.37 6.78 -10.68
CA ARG A 110 0.00 5.51 -10.07
C ARG A 110 0.94 5.11 -8.93
N PRO A 111 0.42 4.50 -7.87
CA PRO A 111 1.26 3.98 -6.80
C PRO A 111 2.10 2.79 -7.29
N CYS A 112 3.25 2.58 -6.65
CA CYS A 112 4.23 1.56 -7.07
C CYS A 112 3.64 0.14 -7.12
N TRP A 113 2.72 -0.20 -6.26
CA TRP A 113 2.09 -1.53 -6.26
C TRP A 113 1.16 -1.80 -7.46
N SER A 114 0.80 -0.78 -8.24
CA SER A 114 0.06 -0.97 -9.51
C SER A 114 0.90 -1.71 -10.55
N ASN A 115 2.23 -1.54 -10.50
CA ASN A 115 3.20 -2.19 -11.39
C ASN A 115 4.07 -3.22 -10.64
N ARG A 116 3.56 -3.79 -9.57
CA ARG A 116 4.30 -4.68 -8.67
C ARG A 116 4.98 -5.87 -9.34
N ALA A 117 4.43 -6.35 -10.46
CA ALA A 117 4.99 -7.49 -11.19
C ALA A 117 6.39 -7.23 -11.76
N THR A 118 6.74 -5.96 -11.97
CA THR A 118 8.03 -5.52 -12.52
C THR A 118 8.99 -5.01 -11.44
N CYS A 119 8.59 -5.08 -10.16
CA CYS A 119 9.44 -4.61 -9.07
C CYS A 119 10.67 -5.51 -8.90
N PRO A 120 11.90 -4.98 -9.01
CA PRO A 120 13.12 -5.78 -8.87
C PRO A 120 13.44 -6.12 -7.41
N VAL A 121 12.85 -5.43 -6.45
CA VAL A 121 13.21 -5.49 -5.02
C VAL A 121 12.27 -6.37 -4.23
N ILE A 122 11.00 -6.37 -4.58
CA ILE A 122 9.97 -7.14 -3.87
C ILE A 122 9.10 -7.95 -4.82
N SER A 123 8.72 -9.15 -4.35
CA SER A 123 7.72 -9.94 -5.05
C SER A 123 6.35 -9.28 -4.97
N ALA A 124 5.50 -9.56 -5.96
CA ALA A 124 4.12 -9.06 -5.97
C ALA A 124 3.31 -9.47 -4.73
N HIS A 125 3.69 -10.58 -4.08
CA HIS A 125 3.06 -11.07 -2.84
C HIS A 125 3.41 -10.17 -1.64
N ASP A 126 4.64 -9.67 -1.59
CA ASP A 126 5.11 -8.90 -0.45
C ASP A 126 4.60 -7.45 -0.46
N CYS A 127 4.10 -6.96 -1.60
CA CYS A 127 3.50 -5.63 -1.70
C CYS A 127 2.31 -5.44 -0.74
N TYR A 128 1.53 -6.49 -0.48
CA TYR A 128 0.41 -6.43 0.45
C TYR A 128 0.86 -6.09 1.89
N PHE A 129 2.03 -6.58 2.30
CA PHE A 129 2.62 -6.32 3.62
C PHE A 129 3.62 -5.14 3.61
N CYS A 130 3.86 -4.54 2.45
CA CYS A 130 4.82 -3.46 2.32
C CYS A 130 4.39 -2.23 3.14
N PRO A 131 5.30 -1.62 3.92
CA PRO A 131 4.99 -0.43 4.69
C PRO A 131 4.48 0.73 3.84
N VAL A 132 4.88 0.83 2.56
CA VAL A 132 4.34 1.85 1.63
C VAL A 132 2.85 1.65 1.40
N TYR A 133 2.40 0.42 1.12
CA TYR A 133 0.97 0.14 0.99
C TYR A 133 0.23 0.32 2.33
N ARG A 134 0.86 -0.05 3.43
CA ARG A 134 0.27 0.09 4.76
C ARG A 134 0.18 1.54 5.25
N SER A 135 0.93 2.47 4.65
CA SER A 135 0.80 3.90 4.92
C SER A 135 -0.33 4.58 4.11
N ALA A 136 -0.97 3.87 3.17
CA ALA A 136 -2.06 4.40 2.35
C ALA A 136 -3.20 5.07 3.16
N PRO A 137 -3.64 4.56 4.33
CA PRO A 137 -4.65 5.23 5.16
C PRO A 137 -4.29 6.66 5.57
N HIS A 138 -3.00 6.99 5.56
CA HIS A 138 -2.46 8.29 5.99
C HIS A 138 -2.07 9.18 4.81
N CYS A 139 -2.49 8.86 3.58
CA CYS A 139 -2.10 9.61 2.38
C CYS A 139 -2.53 11.08 2.40
N GLU A 140 -3.50 11.47 3.23
CA GLU A 140 -3.91 12.87 3.43
C GLU A 140 -2.97 13.67 4.32
N HIS A 141 -2.21 12.99 5.16
CA HIS A 141 -1.23 13.60 6.06
C HIS A 141 0.18 13.53 5.46
N PHE A 142 0.27 13.81 4.18
CA PHE A 142 1.49 13.68 3.39
C PHE A 142 2.70 14.38 4.01
N ASN A 143 2.51 15.57 4.56
CA ASN A 143 3.58 16.32 5.22
C ASN A 143 4.17 15.58 6.42
N ALA A 144 3.37 14.82 7.17
CA ALA A 144 3.86 14.01 8.29
C ALA A 144 4.70 12.81 7.82
N LEU A 145 4.46 12.31 6.61
CA LEU A 145 5.23 11.22 6.02
C LEU A 145 6.58 11.69 5.44
N LEU A 146 6.71 12.98 5.16
CA LEU A 146 7.93 13.59 4.61
C LEU A 146 8.91 14.06 5.68
N VAL A 147 8.50 14.11 6.95
CA VAL A 147 9.41 14.47 8.04
C VAL A 147 10.31 13.27 8.34
N PRO A 148 11.63 13.38 8.13
CA PRO A 148 12.54 12.31 8.54
C PRO A 148 12.39 12.09 10.05
N PRO A 149 12.50 10.84 10.55
CA PRO A 149 12.53 10.61 11.98
C PRO A 149 13.62 11.48 12.59
N ALA A 150 13.26 12.24 13.64
CA ALA A 150 14.20 13.09 14.35
C ALA A 150 15.43 12.24 14.69
N THR A 151 16.57 12.60 14.14
CA THR A 151 17.85 12.02 14.55
C THR A 151 17.97 12.24 16.06
N PRO A 152 18.22 11.17 16.85
CA PRO A 152 18.46 11.38 18.27
C PRO A 152 19.61 12.37 18.40
N SER A 153 19.33 13.52 18.99
CA SER A 153 20.32 14.51 19.32
C SER A 153 21.43 13.82 20.12
N ALA A 154 22.61 13.75 19.54
CA ALA A 154 23.80 13.36 20.26
C ALA A 154 23.93 14.33 21.45
N ALA A 155 23.68 13.80 22.65
CA ALA A 155 23.95 14.54 23.85
C ALA A 155 25.41 14.98 23.84
N LEU A 156 25.65 16.30 23.73
CA LEU A 156 26.94 16.88 24.01
C LEU A 156 27.23 16.55 25.45
N THR A 157 28.07 15.56 25.69
CA THR A 157 28.79 15.44 26.94
C THR A 157 29.87 16.55 26.96
N ALA A 158 29.51 17.64 27.61
CA ALA A 158 30.51 18.54 28.11
C ALA A 158 31.31 17.80 29.20
N ALA A 159 32.55 17.50 28.93
CA ALA A 159 33.50 17.11 29.93
C ALA A 159 34.33 18.35 30.28
N ASP A 160 34.28 18.72 31.55
CA ASP A 160 35.25 19.55 32.25
C ASP A 160 36.64 18.95 32.21
#